data_39266878bc39e6d100bffab4929ae6df
#
_entry.id   39266878bc39e6d100bffab4929ae6df
#
_cell.length_a   1.000
_cell.length_b   1.000
_cell.length_c   1.000
_cell.angle_alpha   90.00
_cell.angle_beta   90.00
_cell.angle_gamma   90.00
#
_symmetry.space_group_name_H-M   'P 1'
#
loop_
_entity.id
_entity.type
_entity.pdbx_description
1 polymer ?
#
loop_
_entity_poly.entity_id
_entity_poly.type
_entity_poly.pdbx_seq_one_letter_code
_entity_poly.pdbx_strand_id
1 'polypeptide(L)'
;MVHATTVDVTHFPGTEPVDQLDMTATFTNNEFIELKHCEPTDSLILHGVKVSVQQGLCSATTRKSNVTIPFFTPLSPGSNLADYNGSSKEGASVDAVLRTLKRLPGTCGSYSLRVDAVNVNLAAVKRNPVAVTITLPDGSSGCLSINNALIDQ
;
A
#
# COMPACT_ATOMS: atom_id res chain seq x y z
N MET A 1 5.24 -0.65 11.89
CA MET A 1 4.44 0.18 10.99
C MET A 1 3.43 -0.65 10.20
N VAL A 2 3.85 -1.64 9.42
CA VAL A 2 2.93 -2.55 8.73
C VAL A 2 2.62 -3.74 9.63
N HIS A 3 1.33 -4.00 9.90
CA HIS A 3 0.94 -4.97 10.92
C HIS A 3 0.30 -6.23 10.35
N ALA A 4 -0.75 -6.08 9.58
CA ALA A 4 -1.47 -7.21 9.02
C ALA A 4 -1.61 -6.98 7.52
N THR A 5 -1.27 -7.98 6.74
CA THR A 5 -1.25 -7.84 5.28
C THR A 5 -1.74 -9.13 4.65
N THR A 6 -2.65 -8.98 3.70
CA THR A 6 -3.02 -10.05 2.76
C THR A 6 -2.61 -9.62 1.37
N VAL A 7 -2.04 -10.53 0.61
CA VAL A 7 -1.58 -10.26 -0.77
C VAL A 7 -2.07 -11.38 -1.67
N ASP A 8 -2.64 -10.97 -2.79
CA ASP A 8 -3.04 -11.85 -3.87
C ASP A 8 -2.38 -11.34 -5.15
N VAL A 9 -1.55 -12.15 -5.76
CA VAL A 9 -0.85 -11.85 -7.01
C VAL A 9 -1.38 -12.79 -8.08
N THR A 10 -1.84 -12.21 -9.19
CA THR A 10 -2.30 -13.00 -10.34
C THR A 10 -1.41 -12.67 -11.54
N HIS A 11 -0.76 -13.70 -12.06
CA HIS A 11 0.05 -13.59 -13.26
C HIS A 11 -0.78 -13.88 -14.50
N PHE A 12 -0.67 -13.00 -15.48
CA PHE A 12 -1.33 -13.17 -16.78
C PHE A 12 -0.30 -13.39 -17.90
N PRO A 13 -0.63 -14.14 -18.92
CA PRO A 13 0.25 -14.28 -20.08
C PRO A 13 0.32 -12.95 -20.84
N GLY A 14 1.49 -12.64 -21.36
CA GLY A 14 1.72 -11.43 -22.14
C GLY A 14 3.03 -10.77 -21.78
N THR A 15 3.29 -9.65 -22.42
CA THR A 15 4.47 -8.83 -22.14
C THR A 15 4.22 -7.95 -20.94
N GLU A 16 5.11 -8.01 -19.95
CA GLU A 16 5.01 -7.18 -18.76
C GLU A 16 4.97 -5.67 -19.11
N PRO A 17 4.21 -4.86 -18.35
CA PRO A 17 3.44 -5.18 -17.14
C PRO A 17 2.02 -5.64 -17.46
N VAL A 18 1.61 -6.82 -16.98
CA VAL A 18 0.27 -7.38 -17.22
C VAL A 18 -0.37 -7.98 -15.96
N ASP A 19 0.36 -8.06 -14.87
CA ASP A 19 -0.08 -8.78 -13.68
C ASP A 19 -1.01 -7.94 -12.82
N GLN A 20 -1.72 -8.61 -11.94
CA GLN A 20 -2.67 -8.00 -11.02
C GLN A 20 -2.22 -8.16 -9.58
N LEU A 21 -2.32 -7.09 -8.82
CA LEU A 21 -2.11 -7.06 -7.38
C LEU A 21 -3.40 -6.72 -6.68
N ASP A 22 -3.80 -7.55 -5.73
CA ASP A 22 -4.91 -7.28 -4.82
C ASP A 22 -4.37 -7.46 -3.41
N MET A 23 -4.37 -6.40 -2.61
CA MET A 23 -3.82 -6.46 -1.26
C MET A 23 -4.60 -5.61 -0.28
N THR A 24 -4.54 -6.01 0.99
CA THR A 24 -5.01 -5.21 2.11
C THR A 24 -3.93 -5.20 3.17
N ALA A 25 -3.60 -4.02 3.68
CA ALA A 25 -2.61 -3.87 4.74
C ALA A 25 -3.15 -2.93 5.82
N THR A 26 -2.83 -3.23 7.08
CA THR A 26 -3.00 -2.27 8.16
C THR A 26 -1.63 -1.74 8.56
N PHE A 27 -1.56 -0.45 8.84
CA PHE A 27 -0.31 0.17 9.24
C PHE A 27 -0.56 1.34 10.18
N THR A 28 0.47 1.67 10.96
CA THR A 28 0.46 2.84 11.84
C THR A 28 1.53 3.80 11.39
N ASN A 29 1.25 5.07 11.55
CA ASN A 29 2.18 6.14 11.28
C ASN A 29 2.62 6.78 12.60
N ASN A 30 3.66 6.20 13.19
CA ASN A 30 4.13 6.62 14.50
C ASN A 30 4.86 7.95 14.49
N GLU A 31 5.28 8.43 13.32
CA GLU A 31 6.04 9.67 13.22
C GLU A 31 5.18 10.91 13.40
N PHE A 32 3.86 10.77 13.22
CA PHE A 32 2.92 11.86 13.46
C PHE A 32 2.43 11.92 14.92
N ILE A 33 2.99 11.12 15.82
CA ILE A 33 2.61 11.16 17.25
C ILE A 33 2.80 12.56 17.82
N GLU A 34 3.80 13.28 17.37
CA GLU A 34 4.08 14.64 17.82
C GLU A 34 3.29 15.72 17.08
N LEU A 35 2.72 15.38 15.94
CA LEU A 35 1.87 16.29 15.21
C LEU A 35 0.49 16.29 15.85
N LYS A 36 0.05 17.43 16.29
CA LYS A 36 -1.24 17.60 16.97
C LYS A 36 -2.45 17.36 16.05
N HIS A 37 -2.22 16.99 14.80
CA HIS A 37 -3.24 16.90 13.77
C HIS A 37 -3.17 15.59 13.05
N CYS A 38 -4.02 14.66 13.46
CA CYS A 38 -4.27 13.42 12.72
C CYS A 38 -5.57 13.55 11.94
N GLU A 39 -5.70 14.62 11.19
CA GLU A 39 -6.93 14.90 10.47
C GLU A 39 -6.96 14.24 9.09
N PRO A 40 -8.15 14.08 8.46
CA PRO A 40 -8.26 13.56 7.10
C PRO A 40 -7.48 14.37 6.06
N THR A 41 -7.08 15.58 6.41
CA THR A 41 -6.22 16.45 5.60
C THR A 41 -4.75 16.20 5.87
N ASP A 42 -4.41 15.07 6.48
CA ASP A 42 -3.01 14.72 6.74
C ASP A 42 -2.26 14.45 5.42
N SER A 43 -0.95 14.24 5.54
CA SER A 43 -0.11 14.07 4.36
C SER A 43 -0.44 12.81 3.55
N LEU A 44 -1.08 11.79 4.15
CA LEU A 44 -1.50 10.61 3.40
C LEU A 44 -2.62 10.94 2.42
N ILE A 45 -3.59 11.74 2.85
CA ILE A 45 -4.68 12.18 1.97
C ILE A 45 -4.11 13.06 0.84
N LEU A 46 -3.23 13.99 1.19
CA LEU A 46 -2.74 14.97 0.22
C LEU A 46 -1.68 14.42 -0.73
N HIS A 47 -0.84 13.48 -0.27
CA HIS A 47 0.36 13.06 -1.00
C HIS A 47 0.43 11.55 -1.25
N GLY A 48 -0.53 10.78 -0.76
CA GLY A 48 -0.64 9.36 -1.02
C GLY A 48 0.43 8.51 -0.35
N VAL A 49 0.63 7.33 -0.90
CA VAL A 49 1.62 6.35 -0.41
C VAL A 49 2.24 5.60 -1.58
N LYS A 50 3.40 5.00 -1.33
CA LYS A 50 3.98 4.04 -2.26
C LYS A 50 3.91 2.65 -1.63
N VAL A 51 3.37 1.69 -2.36
CA VAL A 51 3.33 0.28 -1.99
C VAL A 51 4.36 -0.46 -2.83
N SER A 52 5.21 -1.25 -2.19
CA SER A 52 6.22 -2.07 -2.88
C SER A 52 6.03 -3.53 -2.49
N VAL A 53 6.10 -4.41 -3.49
CA VAL A 53 5.99 -5.85 -3.32
C VAL A 53 7.24 -6.50 -3.89
N GLN A 54 7.85 -7.42 -3.14
CA GLN A 54 9.04 -8.12 -3.60
C GLN A 54 9.00 -9.58 -3.19
N GLN A 55 9.69 -10.41 -3.96
CA GLN A 55 9.97 -11.79 -3.61
C GLN A 55 10.96 -11.83 -2.45
N GLY A 56 10.69 -12.68 -1.44
CA GLY A 56 11.62 -12.90 -0.35
C GLY A 56 11.27 -12.13 0.92
N LEU A 57 12.22 -12.06 1.84
CA LEU A 57 12.07 -11.37 3.12
C LEU A 57 12.31 -9.86 2.95
N CYS A 58 11.92 -9.09 3.95
CA CYS A 58 12.12 -7.64 3.96
C CYS A 58 13.59 -7.24 3.78
N SER A 59 14.51 -8.06 4.26
CA SER A 59 15.95 -7.83 4.13
C SER A 59 16.55 -8.24 2.79
N ALA A 60 15.76 -8.89 1.93
CA ALA A 60 16.26 -9.35 0.63
C ALA A 60 16.47 -8.17 -0.32
N THR A 61 17.46 -8.32 -1.20
CA THR A 61 17.79 -7.30 -2.21
C THR A 61 17.23 -7.67 -3.58
N THR A 62 15.98 -8.11 -3.59
CA THR A 62 15.30 -8.46 -4.83
C THR A 62 14.63 -7.25 -5.44
N ARG A 63 14.25 -7.37 -6.71
CA ARG A 63 13.55 -6.31 -7.41
C ARG A 63 12.19 -6.05 -6.78
N LYS A 64 11.90 -4.80 -6.49
CA LYS A 64 10.61 -4.35 -5.98
C LYS A 64 9.71 -3.92 -7.11
N SER A 65 8.45 -4.32 -7.02
CA SER A 65 7.39 -3.81 -7.87
C SER A 65 6.64 -2.73 -7.11
N ASN A 66 6.59 -1.54 -7.65
CA ASN A 66 6.04 -0.37 -6.98
C ASN A 66 4.71 0.04 -7.57
N VAL A 67 3.80 0.44 -6.69
CA VAL A 67 2.55 1.11 -7.04
C VAL A 67 2.48 2.38 -6.21
N THR A 68 2.61 3.53 -6.85
CA THR A 68 2.56 4.83 -6.18
C THR A 68 1.17 5.43 -6.35
N ILE A 69 0.49 5.61 -5.23
CA ILE A 69 -0.82 6.26 -5.17
C ILE A 69 -0.58 7.72 -4.82
N PRO A 70 -0.90 8.67 -5.73
CA PRO A 70 -0.44 10.05 -5.55
C PRO A 70 -1.22 10.84 -4.51
N PHE A 71 -2.47 10.50 -4.27
CA PHE A 71 -3.31 11.15 -3.27
C PHE A 71 -4.56 10.31 -3.02
N PHE A 72 -5.31 10.66 -1.99
CA PHE A 72 -6.62 10.08 -1.71
C PHE A 72 -7.65 11.20 -1.63
N THR A 73 -8.87 10.91 -2.07
CA THR A 73 -9.98 11.86 -1.99
C THR A 73 -10.97 11.39 -0.93
N PRO A 74 -11.22 12.17 0.12
CA PRO A 74 -12.24 11.81 1.11
C PRO A 74 -13.61 11.64 0.45
N LEU A 75 -14.34 10.60 0.85
CA LEU A 75 -15.65 10.31 0.27
C LEU A 75 -16.69 11.36 0.67
N SER A 76 -16.52 11.98 1.85
CA SER A 76 -17.34 13.08 2.31
C SER A 76 -16.55 13.88 3.34
N PRO A 77 -16.91 15.15 3.61
CA PRO A 77 -16.24 15.93 4.65
C PRO A 77 -16.31 15.21 6.00
N GLY A 78 -15.16 15.07 6.66
CA GLY A 78 -15.06 14.38 7.94
C GLY A 78 -15.13 12.86 7.88
N SER A 79 -15.21 12.27 6.70
CA SER A 79 -15.23 10.80 6.54
C SER A 79 -13.92 10.18 6.96
N ASN A 80 -14.00 8.95 7.50
CA ASN A 80 -12.82 8.14 7.77
C ASN A 80 -12.40 7.30 6.54
N LEU A 81 -13.08 7.48 5.41
CA LEU A 81 -12.78 6.79 4.15
C LEU A 81 -12.33 7.80 3.10
N ALA A 82 -11.29 7.43 2.40
CA ALA A 82 -10.82 8.15 1.22
C ALA A 82 -10.43 7.14 0.15
N ASP A 83 -10.55 7.51 -1.12
CA ASP A 83 -10.23 6.61 -2.20
C ASP A 83 -9.36 7.28 -3.27
N TYR A 84 -8.82 6.46 -4.14
CA TYR A 84 -8.15 6.87 -5.36
C TYR A 84 -8.52 5.88 -6.46
N ASN A 85 -8.88 6.42 -7.61
CA ASN A 85 -9.10 5.64 -8.82
C ASN A 85 -8.40 6.34 -9.97
N GLY A 86 -7.37 5.70 -10.50
CA GLY A 86 -6.59 6.30 -11.57
C GLY A 86 -5.30 5.54 -11.84
N SER A 87 -4.36 6.21 -12.49
CA SER A 87 -3.06 5.62 -12.81
C SER A 87 -2.06 5.83 -11.69
N SER A 88 -1.20 4.83 -11.46
CA SER A 88 -0.03 4.99 -10.62
C SER A 88 1.09 5.67 -11.40
N LYS A 89 2.10 6.17 -10.68
CA LYS A 89 3.31 6.72 -11.30
C LYS A 89 3.99 5.71 -12.23
N GLU A 90 3.87 4.43 -11.93
CA GLU A 90 4.48 3.34 -12.70
C GLU A 90 3.62 2.87 -13.86
N GLY A 91 2.45 3.46 -14.05
CA GLY A 91 1.57 3.14 -15.18
C GLY A 91 0.49 2.12 -14.92
N ALA A 92 0.41 1.55 -13.71
CA ALA A 92 -0.67 0.65 -13.35
C ALA A 92 -1.99 1.41 -13.21
N SER A 93 -3.10 0.72 -13.48
CA SER A 93 -4.44 1.20 -13.12
C SER A 93 -4.74 0.78 -11.70
N VAL A 94 -5.09 1.71 -10.84
CA VAL A 94 -5.22 1.50 -9.41
C VAL A 94 -6.60 1.94 -8.93
N ASP A 95 -7.20 1.08 -8.11
CA ASP A 95 -8.35 1.40 -7.28
C ASP A 95 -7.92 1.15 -5.82
N ALA A 96 -7.91 2.20 -5.01
CA ALA A 96 -7.42 2.11 -3.64
C ALA A 96 -8.40 2.77 -2.67
N VAL A 97 -8.51 2.17 -1.49
CA VAL A 97 -9.34 2.70 -0.39
C VAL A 97 -8.48 2.79 0.86
N LEU A 98 -8.43 3.98 1.43
CA LEU A 98 -7.78 4.27 2.69
C LEU A 98 -8.84 4.49 3.76
N ARG A 99 -8.76 3.74 4.85
CA ARG A 99 -9.64 3.88 6.01
C ARG A 99 -8.83 4.25 7.23
N THR A 100 -9.23 5.30 7.93
CA THR A 100 -8.70 5.62 9.26
C THR A 100 -9.39 4.73 10.28
N LEU A 101 -8.62 3.86 10.96
CA LEU A 101 -9.19 2.90 11.90
C LEU A 101 -9.35 3.46 13.30
N LYS A 102 -8.41 4.31 13.74
CA LYS A 102 -8.41 4.79 15.11
C LYS A 102 -7.75 6.16 15.21
N ARG A 103 -8.42 7.06 15.90
CA ARG A 103 -7.88 8.36 16.26
C ARG A 103 -7.84 8.45 17.78
N LEU A 104 -6.68 8.19 18.36
CA LEU A 104 -6.45 8.45 19.77
C LEU A 104 -5.68 9.75 19.92
N PRO A 105 -5.98 10.56 20.95
CA PRO A 105 -5.16 11.73 21.27
C PRO A 105 -3.70 11.28 21.43
N GLY A 106 -2.80 11.97 20.74
CA GLY A 106 -1.36 11.65 20.78
C GLY A 106 -0.92 10.52 19.89
N THR A 107 -1.82 9.84 19.15
CA THR A 107 -1.46 8.84 18.15
C THR A 107 -2.08 9.22 16.83
N CYS A 108 -1.28 9.43 15.83
CA CYS A 108 -1.77 9.72 14.49
C CYS A 108 -1.91 8.44 13.70
N GLY A 109 -3.02 7.81 13.88
CA GLY A 109 -3.59 6.96 12.88
C GLY A 109 -3.06 5.56 12.74
N SER A 110 -3.95 4.63 13.04
CA SER A 110 -3.94 3.32 12.39
C SER A 110 -4.77 3.44 11.13
N TYR A 111 -4.29 2.84 10.05
CA TYR A 111 -4.93 2.89 8.74
C TYR A 111 -5.09 1.48 8.19
N SER A 112 -6.16 1.28 7.42
CA SER A 112 -6.31 0.14 6.54
C SER A 112 -6.25 0.64 5.10
N LEU A 113 -5.41 0.01 4.30
CA LEU A 113 -5.26 0.32 2.89
C LEU A 113 -5.59 -0.91 2.07
N ARG A 114 -6.56 -0.78 1.18
CA ARG A 114 -6.85 -1.78 0.17
C ARG A 114 -6.40 -1.25 -1.19
N VAL A 115 -5.67 -2.08 -1.93
CA VAL A 115 -5.18 -1.74 -3.27
C VAL A 115 -5.57 -2.85 -4.23
N ASP A 116 -6.28 -2.47 -5.30
CA ASP A 116 -6.53 -3.29 -6.47
C ASP A 116 -5.82 -2.63 -7.65
N ALA A 117 -4.79 -3.27 -8.17
CA ALA A 117 -4.01 -2.72 -9.27
C ALA A 117 -3.87 -3.73 -10.40
N VAL A 118 -4.03 -3.25 -11.63
CA VAL A 118 -3.82 -4.05 -12.84
C VAL A 118 -2.71 -3.44 -13.66
N ASN A 119 -2.10 -4.25 -14.52
CA ASN A 119 -0.94 -3.87 -15.32
C ASN A 119 0.26 -3.50 -14.44
N VAL A 120 0.51 -4.33 -13.43
CA VAL A 120 1.67 -4.22 -12.54
C VAL A 120 2.74 -5.18 -13.00
N ASN A 121 4.00 -4.79 -12.85
CA ASN A 121 5.12 -5.67 -13.15
C ASN A 121 5.45 -6.51 -11.91
N LEU A 122 4.86 -7.69 -11.81
CA LEU A 122 5.06 -8.63 -10.70
C LEU A 122 5.82 -9.90 -11.15
N ALA A 123 6.51 -9.84 -12.28
CA ALA A 123 7.16 -11.01 -12.85
C ALA A 123 8.13 -11.71 -11.89
N ALA A 124 8.76 -10.93 -10.99
CA ALA A 124 9.72 -11.46 -10.02
C ALA A 124 9.07 -12.06 -8.77
N VAL A 125 7.76 -11.90 -8.59
CA VAL A 125 7.04 -12.41 -7.42
C VAL A 125 6.38 -13.72 -7.78
N LYS A 126 7.02 -14.84 -7.44
CA LYS A 126 6.59 -16.17 -7.89
C LYS A 126 6.22 -17.12 -6.76
N ARG A 127 6.66 -16.87 -5.55
CA ARG A 127 6.46 -17.75 -4.41
C ARG A 127 6.62 -17.00 -3.09
N ASN A 128 6.14 -17.63 -2.03
CA ASN A 128 6.36 -17.12 -0.67
C ASN A 128 7.81 -17.38 -0.21
N PRO A 129 8.36 -16.57 0.70
CA PRO A 129 7.73 -15.41 1.31
C PRO A 129 7.68 -14.21 0.37
N VAL A 130 6.76 -13.30 0.65
CA VAL A 130 6.60 -12.04 -0.07
C VAL A 130 6.70 -10.91 0.93
N ALA A 131 7.45 -9.87 0.59
CA ALA A 131 7.60 -8.71 1.45
C ALA A 131 6.81 -7.54 0.88
N VAL A 132 6.05 -6.87 1.75
CA VAL A 132 5.28 -5.68 1.42
C VAL A 132 5.85 -4.50 2.19
N THR A 133 6.19 -3.44 1.47
CA THR A 133 6.68 -2.19 2.05
C THR A 133 5.69 -1.08 1.74
N ILE A 134 5.34 -0.30 2.75
CA ILE A 134 4.55 0.92 2.59
C ILE A 134 5.47 2.08 2.91
N THR A 135 5.60 2.99 1.96
CA THR A 135 6.41 4.22 2.10
C THR A 135 5.47 5.42 2.18
N LEU A 136 5.64 6.21 3.23
CA LEU A 136 4.86 7.40 3.51
C LEU A 136 5.45 8.63 2.81
N PRO A 137 4.67 9.73 2.71
CA PRO A 137 5.16 10.93 2.01
C PRO A 137 6.42 11.55 2.60
N ASP A 138 6.67 11.38 3.90
CA ASP A 138 7.87 11.88 4.57
C ASP A 138 9.11 11.03 4.32
N GLY A 139 8.96 9.94 3.56
CA GLY A 139 10.05 9.01 3.27
C GLY A 139 10.19 7.86 4.24
N SER A 140 9.48 7.87 5.36
CA SER A 140 9.49 6.74 6.28
C SER A 140 8.81 5.53 5.65
N SER A 141 9.28 4.34 6.01
CA SER A 141 8.73 3.11 5.46
C SER A 141 8.70 2.00 6.49
N GLY A 142 7.80 1.07 6.30
CA GLY A 142 7.73 -0.16 7.07
C GLY A 142 7.54 -1.34 6.13
N CYS A 143 8.09 -2.48 6.50
CA CYS A 143 8.04 -3.69 5.70
C CYS A 143 7.55 -4.85 6.55
N LEU A 144 6.72 -5.70 5.95
CA LEU A 144 6.26 -6.94 6.55
C LEU A 144 6.49 -8.09 5.57
N SER A 145 7.14 -9.16 6.04
CA SER A 145 7.29 -10.39 5.29
C SER A 145 6.12 -11.32 5.61
N ILE A 146 5.48 -11.86 4.59
CA ILE A 146 4.36 -12.80 4.75
C ILE A 146 4.67 -14.11 4.03
N ASN A 147 4.14 -15.21 4.60
CA ASN A 147 4.33 -16.55 4.05
C ASN A 147 3.07 -17.12 3.41
N ASN A 148 1.99 -16.37 3.39
CA ASN A 148 0.68 -16.86 2.97
C ASN A 148 0.08 -16.03 1.84
N ALA A 149 0.89 -15.36 1.05
CA ALA A 149 0.41 -14.68 -0.15
C ALA A 149 -0.17 -15.72 -1.12
N LEU A 150 -1.28 -15.39 -1.75
CA LEU A 150 -1.85 -16.19 -2.83
C LEU A 150 -1.20 -15.76 -4.13
N ILE A 151 -0.57 -16.69 -4.81
CA ILE A 151 0.13 -16.42 -6.06
C ILE A 151 -0.41 -17.37 -7.13
N ASP A 152 -1.22 -16.80 -8.01
CA ASP A 152 -1.85 -17.53 -9.11
C ASP A 152 -1.05 -17.33 -10.40
N GLN A 153 -0.76 -18.41 -11.06
CA GLN A 153 0.07 -18.40 -12.27
C GLN A 153 -0.75 -18.69 -13.51
#